data_c1e9bc828ac1f4b54706ca911d49d7e8
#
_entry.id   c1e9bc828ac1f4b54706ca911d49d7e8
#
_cell.length_a   1.000
_cell.length_b   1.000
_cell.length_c   1.000
_cell.angle_alpha   90.00
_cell.angle_beta   90.00
_cell.angle_gamma   90.00
#
_symmetry.space_group_name_H-M   'P 1'
#
loop_
_entity.id
_entity.type
_entity.pdbx_description
1 polymer ?
#
loop_
_entity_poly.entity_id
_entity_poly.type
_entity_poly.pdbx_seq_one_letter_code
_entity_poly.pdbx_strand_id
1 'polypeptide(L)'
;MAEKLKIIPLGGLDEIGKNCTVLEYGQAMIVIDCGVGFPEEDMYGVDLVIPDFTYLVANQKKLRGMFITHGHEDHIGSIPYAMRDVNCPIHGTSMTCGLIKLKLEEHRLADKVKLVTHKPGDVVKAGCFTVEFIHVNHSIPDAVAFAIRTPVGTVVFTGDFKIDPTSHDGMMDLARLGELGNQGVLAMLADSTNVERQGYTPSENVVADSLDRQFRNCDQRIIVTTFASNMHRIQSILSTAQRYGRKVAVSGRSMENMLKVAQELGYLKVKPGTIVDLASIKSLPKNKIVIVSTGSQGENMSALYRMAFSTHKQVDITAGDRIIISASAIPGNEKSISNIINELYRKGADVVYEKSEGLHVSGHACQEELKIVHGLVKPKFFIPVHGEQRHLQLHAKLAQSMGMNPRNIHIGEIGTVFEFTGKTCKVNGTVPAGRVFVDGSGVGDVGSVVLRDRKHLAEDGMIVVCVNLSSEDGSVITGPDIITRGFIYVKESEELMDELKEVAMEAIDRCQRKRVRDWSAIKSAIKNDLSGYLYKTTKRNPMILPVIMEI
;
A
#
# COMPACT_ATOMS: atom_id res chain seq x y z
N MET A 1 -11.31 36.53 15.43
CA MET A 1 -12.24 35.45 14.93
C MET A 1 -12.07 34.26 15.85
N ALA A 2 -13.15 33.54 16.18
CA ALA A 2 -13.04 32.31 16.97
C ALA A 2 -12.21 31.28 16.21
N GLU A 3 -11.29 30.59 16.89
CA GLU A 3 -10.52 29.49 16.30
C GLU A 3 -11.45 28.36 15.85
N LYS A 4 -11.10 27.69 14.75
CA LYS A 4 -11.86 26.60 14.17
C LYS A 4 -11.02 25.33 14.19
N LEU A 5 -11.68 24.18 14.34
CA LEU A 5 -11.04 22.90 14.12
C LEU A 5 -10.91 22.69 12.61
N LYS A 6 -9.71 22.36 12.16
CA LYS A 6 -9.46 21.91 10.79
C LYS A 6 -9.17 20.43 10.80
N ILE A 7 -9.83 19.71 9.89
CA ILE A 7 -9.52 18.32 9.57
C ILE A 7 -9.01 18.31 8.13
N ILE A 8 -7.80 17.77 7.93
CA ILE A 8 -7.09 17.86 6.66
C ILE A 8 -6.53 16.49 6.31
N PRO A 9 -7.17 15.73 5.45
CA PRO A 9 -6.61 14.48 4.94
C PRO A 9 -5.41 14.77 4.03
N LEU A 10 -4.24 14.22 4.34
CA LEU A 10 -3.05 14.23 3.49
C LEU A 10 -2.93 12.94 2.68
N GLY A 11 -3.79 11.97 2.93
CA GLY A 11 -3.93 10.70 2.23
C GLY A 11 -5.19 9.96 2.66
N GLY A 12 -5.50 8.83 2.02
CA GLY A 12 -6.67 7.99 2.34
C GLY A 12 -8.01 8.50 1.82
N LEU A 13 -8.02 9.45 0.89
CA LEU A 13 -9.19 9.89 0.14
C LEU A 13 -8.96 9.68 -1.36
N ASP A 14 -9.98 9.15 -2.05
CA ASP A 14 -9.93 8.76 -3.46
C ASP A 14 -8.85 7.70 -3.76
N GLU A 15 -8.45 6.98 -2.73
CA GLU A 15 -7.46 5.91 -2.77
C GLU A 15 -7.65 4.96 -1.58
N ILE A 16 -7.16 3.73 -1.69
CA ILE A 16 -7.01 2.79 -0.58
C ILE A 16 -5.54 2.83 -0.15
N GLY A 17 -5.31 3.03 1.14
CA GLY A 17 -3.97 3.17 1.71
C GLY A 17 -3.53 4.63 1.83
N LYS A 18 -2.24 4.83 2.13
CA LYS A 18 -1.61 6.13 2.37
C LYS A 18 -2.34 7.00 3.40
N ASN A 19 -2.95 6.34 4.41
CA ASN A 19 -3.77 7.01 5.42
C ASN A 19 -2.93 8.00 6.22
N CYS A 20 -3.33 9.27 6.22
CA CYS A 20 -2.69 10.34 6.96
C CYS A 20 -3.68 11.51 7.10
N THR A 21 -4.15 11.77 8.31
CA THR A 21 -5.13 12.84 8.56
C THR A 21 -4.66 13.77 9.66
N VAL A 22 -4.66 15.06 9.39
CA VAL A 22 -4.29 16.12 10.33
C VAL A 22 -5.54 16.68 11.01
N LEU A 23 -5.47 16.85 12.32
CA LEU A 23 -6.41 17.67 13.09
C LEU A 23 -5.65 18.87 13.66
N GLU A 24 -6.06 20.10 13.31
CA GLU A 24 -5.43 21.33 13.75
C GLU A 24 -6.45 22.25 14.44
N TYR A 25 -6.08 22.79 15.60
CA TYR A 25 -6.83 23.82 16.29
C TYR A 25 -5.86 24.83 16.94
N GLY A 26 -5.91 26.07 16.49
CA GLY A 26 -5.01 27.14 16.97
C GLY A 26 -3.54 26.77 16.81
N GLN A 27 -2.84 26.68 17.94
CA GLN A 27 -1.41 26.35 18.00
C GLN A 27 -1.14 24.86 18.35
N ALA A 28 -2.13 23.99 18.18
CA ALA A 28 -1.98 22.55 18.36
C ALA A 28 -2.41 21.78 17.12
N MET A 29 -1.65 20.77 16.78
CA MET A 29 -1.88 19.87 15.66
C MET A 29 -1.54 18.43 16.08
N ILE A 30 -2.37 17.47 15.69
CA ILE A 30 -2.09 16.04 15.79
C ILE A 30 -2.27 15.39 14.43
N VAL A 31 -1.62 14.26 14.22
CA VAL A 31 -1.75 13.42 13.00
C VAL A 31 -2.34 12.09 13.40
N ILE A 32 -3.29 11.60 12.62
CA ILE A 32 -3.84 10.25 12.73
C ILE A 32 -3.34 9.46 11.53
N ASP A 33 -2.62 8.37 11.83
CA ASP A 33 -1.95 7.49 10.89
C ASP A 33 -0.87 8.16 10.02
N CYS A 34 -0.01 7.36 9.42
CA CYS A 34 1.05 7.80 8.51
C CYS A 34 1.45 6.61 7.62
N GLY A 35 0.55 6.26 6.71
CA GLY A 35 0.63 5.05 5.92
C GLY A 35 1.24 5.25 4.53
N VAL A 36 1.57 4.13 3.88
CA VAL A 36 1.98 4.09 2.47
C VAL A 36 0.81 3.72 1.57
N GLY A 37 0.88 4.16 0.32
CA GLY A 37 0.16 3.61 -0.81
C GLY A 37 1.06 2.67 -1.61
N PHE A 38 0.45 1.78 -2.36
CA PHE A 38 1.16 0.89 -3.27
C PHE A 38 1.23 1.52 -4.66
N PRO A 39 2.32 1.32 -5.42
CA PRO A 39 2.43 1.84 -6.78
C PRO A 39 1.43 1.15 -7.71
N GLU A 40 0.91 1.91 -8.67
CA GLU A 40 0.09 1.41 -9.77
C GLU A 40 0.97 0.72 -10.83
N GLU A 41 0.39 -0.11 -11.70
CA GLU A 41 1.15 -0.91 -12.69
C GLU A 41 2.02 -0.07 -13.63
N ASP A 42 1.64 1.18 -13.89
CA ASP A 42 2.37 2.10 -14.77
C ASP A 42 3.42 2.95 -14.04
N MET A 43 3.57 2.81 -12.74
CA MET A 43 4.60 3.46 -11.93
C MET A 43 5.91 2.64 -11.91
N TYR A 44 6.53 2.47 -13.07
CA TYR A 44 7.73 1.65 -13.23
C TYR A 44 8.88 2.05 -12.29
N GLY A 45 9.35 1.10 -11.48
CA GLY A 45 10.47 1.26 -10.56
C GLY A 45 10.15 2.03 -9.28
N VAL A 46 8.88 2.39 -9.04
CA VAL A 46 8.44 2.94 -7.75
C VAL A 46 8.18 1.79 -6.78
N ASP A 47 8.78 1.85 -5.60
CA ASP A 47 8.59 0.84 -4.55
C ASP A 47 7.39 1.16 -3.67
N LEU A 48 7.22 2.44 -3.29
CA LEU A 48 6.18 2.92 -2.38
C LEU A 48 5.70 4.32 -2.78
N VAL A 49 4.46 4.64 -2.39
CA VAL A 49 3.89 5.98 -2.50
C VAL A 49 3.61 6.50 -1.10
N ILE A 50 4.15 7.66 -0.73
CA ILE A 50 3.98 8.26 0.59
C ILE A 50 3.22 9.59 0.50
N PRO A 51 2.60 10.08 1.59
CA PRO A 51 2.03 11.43 1.64
C PRO A 51 3.08 12.51 1.44
N ASP A 52 2.67 13.64 0.90
CA ASP A 52 3.48 14.87 0.94
C ASP A 52 3.43 15.47 2.35
N PHE A 53 4.56 15.52 3.03
CA PHE A 53 4.69 16.04 4.40
C PHE A 53 4.97 17.53 4.48
N THR A 54 4.97 18.28 3.36
CA THR A 54 5.27 19.71 3.31
C THR A 54 4.45 20.51 4.33
N TYR A 55 3.15 20.17 4.46
CA TYR A 55 2.29 20.83 5.46
C TYR A 55 2.71 20.57 6.90
N LEU A 56 3.11 19.35 7.23
CA LEU A 56 3.58 18.97 8.57
C LEU A 56 4.90 19.66 8.90
N VAL A 57 5.85 19.67 7.96
CA VAL A 57 7.15 20.35 8.12
C VAL A 57 6.96 21.85 8.36
N ALA A 58 6.14 22.50 7.55
CA ALA A 58 5.86 23.94 7.69
C ALA A 58 5.18 24.30 9.04
N ASN A 59 4.43 23.37 9.63
CA ASN A 59 3.70 23.55 10.87
C ASN A 59 4.28 22.76 12.07
N GLN A 60 5.51 22.30 11.99
CA GLN A 60 6.18 21.47 13.00
C GLN A 60 5.98 21.97 14.44
N LYS A 61 6.04 23.29 14.68
CA LYS A 61 5.90 23.90 16.02
C LYS A 61 4.54 23.63 16.65
N LYS A 62 3.51 23.37 15.85
CA LYS A 62 2.16 23.05 16.33
C LYS A 62 1.99 21.56 16.63
N LEU A 63 2.82 20.67 16.06
CA LEU A 63 2.68 19.23 16.14
C LEU A 63 2.88 18.74 17.58
N ARG A 64 1.89 18.00 18.11
CA ARG A 64 1.87 17.49 19.49
C ARG A 64 2.03 15.99 19.57
N GLY A 65 1.76 15.26 18.49
CA GLY A 65 1.88 13.82 18.43
C GLY A 65 1.25 13.24 17.18
N MET A 66 1.64 12.01 16.90
CA MET A 66 1.05 11.16 15.87
C MET A 66 0.37 9.99 16.57
N PHE A 67 -0.89 9.71 16.24
CA PHE A 67 -1.72 8.68 16.85
C PHE A 67 -2.04 7.63 15.79
N ILE A 68 -1.67 6.38 16.05
CA ILE A 68 -1.75 5.30 15.08
C ILE A 68 -2.86 4.33 15.46
N THR A 69 -3.77 4.10 14.53
CA THR A 69 -4.94 3.23 14.73
C THR A 69 -4.53 1.76 14.83
N HIS A 70 -3.65 1.29 13.95
CA HIS A 70 -3.18 -0.10 13.93
C HIS A 70 -1.91 -0.26 13.08
N GLY A 71 -1.34 -1.47 13.06
CA GLY A 71 0.00 -1.72 12.50
C GLY A 71 0.05 -2.17 11.04
N HIS A 72 -0.96 -1.93 10.19
CA HIS A 72 -0.86 -2.19 8.75
C HIS A 72 0.01 -1.16 8.04
N GLU A 73 0.60 -1.55 6.90
CA GLU A 73 1.52 -0.72 6.13
C GLU A 73 0.89 0.60 5.68
N ASP A 74 -0.35 0.57 5.27
CA ASP A 74 -1.12 1.72 4.83
C ASP A 74 -1.54 2.68 5.95
N HIS A 75 -1.12 2.36 7.21
CA HIS A 75 -1.27 3.21 8.40
C HIS A 75 0.06 3.56 9.09
N ILE A 76 1.14 2.74 8.90
CA ILE A 76 2.44 2.99 9.54
C ILE A 76 3.61 3.12 8.58
N GLY A 77 3.46 2.72 7.32
CA GLY A 77 4.57 2.51 6.41
C GLY A 77 5.36 3.77 6.06
N SER A 78 4.74 4.95 6.12
CA SER A 78 5.41 6.23 5.85
C SER A 78 6.07 6.86 7.07
N ILE A 79 5.89 6.31 8.27
CA ILE A 79 6.46 6.85 9.52
C ILE A 79 7.99 7.09 9.41
N PRO A 80 8.81 6.13 8.92
CA PRO A 80 10.25 6.36 8.82
C PRO A 80 10.62 7.53 7.90
N TYR A 81 9.83 7.77 6.88
CA TYR A 81 10.05 8.90 5.95
C TYR A 81 9.65 10.23 6.58
N ALA A 82 8.46 10.28 7.21
CA ALA A 82 7.99 11.47 7.92
C ALA A 82 8.95 11.88 9.05
N MET A 83 9.43 10.92 9.85
CA MET A 83 10.31 11.18 11.00
C MET A 83 11.74 11.63 10.65
N ARG A 84 12.09 11.71 9.37
CA ARG A 84 13.33 12.38 8.93
C ARG A 84 13.22 13.90 9.05
N ASP A 85 12.03 14.45 8.77
CA ASP A 85 11.79 15.87 8.62
C ASP A 85 10.91 16.44 9.73
N VAL A 86 10.08 15.60 10.39
CA VAL A 86 9.25 16.01 11.53
C VAL A 86 9.65 15.25 12.79
N ASN A 87 9.43 15.87 13.96
CA ASN A 87 9.74 15.25 15.25
C ASN A 87 8.55 15.42 16.21
N CYS A 88 7.92 14.31 16.56
CA CYS A 88 6.86 14.26 17.56
C CYS A 88 6.80 12.87 18.20
N PRO A 89 6.22 12.72 19.40
CA PRO A 89 5.93 11.39 19.95
C PRO A 89 4.90 10.68 19.08
N ILE A 90 5.08 9.36 18.92
CA ILE A 90 4.14 8.47 18.25
C ILE A 90 3.44 7.64 19.30
N HIS A 91 2.11 7.68 19.28
CA HIS A 91 1.22 6.99 20.22
C HIS A 91 0.51 5.85 19.47
N GLY A 92 0.61 4.63 19.99
CA GLY A 92 -0.04 3.45 19.40
C GLY A 92 -0.22 2.36 20.46
N THR A 93 -0.86 1.27 20.06
CA THR A 93 -0.99 0.08 20.91
C THR A 93 0.28 -0.79 20.88
N SER A 94 0.36 -1.81 21.70
CA SER A 94 1.59 -2.59 21.88
C SER A 94 2.05 -3.25 20.57
N MET A 95 1.14 -3.92 19.86
CA MET A 95 1.48 -4.54 18.57
C MET A 95 1.89 -3.50 17.52
N THR A 96 1.15 -2.41 17.42
CA THR A 96 1.41 -1.30 16.51
C THR A 96 2.78 -0.66 16.78
N CYS A 97 3.10 -0.36 18.06
CA CYS A 97 4.41 0.19 18.43
C CYS A 97 5.56 -0.80 18.17
N GLY A 98 5.34 -2.10 18.37
CA GLY A 98 6.33 -3.12 18.05
C GLY A 98 6.69 -3.15 16.57
N LEU A 99 5.69 -3.04 15.69
CA LEU A 99 5.90 -2.99 14.24
C LEU A 99 6.56 -1.69 13.79
N ILE A 100 6.14 -0.56 14.34
CA ILE A 100 6.78 0.75 14.07
C ILE A 100 8.25 0.71 14.49
N LYS A 101 8.55 0.11 15.64
CA LYS A 101 9.93 -0.02 16.13
C LYS A 101 10.82 -0.76 15.13
N LEU A 102 10.37 -1.89 14.59
CA LEU A 102 11.11 -2.63 13.54
C LEU A 102 11.41 -1.73 12.33
N LYS A 103 10.42 -0.99 11.85
CA LYS A 103 10.61 -0.08 10.71
C LYS A 103 11.60 1.03 11.02
N LEU A 104 11.53 1.61 12.22
CA LEU A 104 12.48 2.64 12.65
C LEU A 104 13.89 2.08 12.79
N GLU A 105 14.06 0.82 13.24
CA GLU A 105 15.34 0.13 13.29
C GLU A 105 15.94 -0.07 11.87
N GLU A 106 15.13 -0.53 10.92
CA GLU A 106 15.54 -0.69 9.50
C GLU A 106 16.03 0.64 8.90
N HIS A 107 15.40 1.76 9.28
CA HIS A 107 15.76 3.11 8.82
C HIS A 107 16.75 3.84 9.75
N ARG A 108 17.27 3.21 10.81
CA ARG A 108 18.21 3.78 11.79
C ARG A 108 17.67 5.02 12.51
N LEU A 109 16.37 5.00 12.83
CA LEU A 109 15.65 6.08 13.51
C LEU A 109 15.13 5.69 14.89
N ALA A 110 15.31 4.45 15.34
CA ALA A 110 14.74 3.93 16.59
C ALA A 110 15.11 4.76 17.82
N ASP A 111 16.36 5.24 17.89
CA ASP A 111 16.85 6.05 19.02
C ASP A 111 16.40 7.52 18.96
N LYS A 112 15.86 7.97 17.83
CA LYS A 112 15.47 9.37 17.60
C LYS A 112 13.99 9.63 17.78
N VAL A 113 13.16 8.59 17.67
CA VAL A 113 11.71 8.69 17.67
C VAL A 113 11.14 8.13 18.97
N LYS A 114 10.37 8.95 19.68
CA LYS A 114 9.73 8.55 20.92
C LYS A 114 8.45 7.76 20.62
N LEU A 115 8.43 6.45 20.92
CA LEU A 115 7.24 5.61 20.90
C LEU A 115 6.59 5.59 22.28
N VAL A 116 5.28 5.75 22.34
CA VAL A 116 4.49 5.71 23.58
C VAL A 116 3.37 4.70 23.40
N THR A 117 3.45 3.61 24.18
CA THR A 117 2.49 2.50 24.09
C THR A 117 1.29 2.75 24.98
N HIS A 118 0.11 2.48 24.45
CA HIS A 118 -1.19 2.60 25.10
C HIS A 118 -2.00 1.31 24.96
N LYS A 119 -3.09 1.24 25.69
CA LYS A 119 -4.10 0.19 25.58
C LYS A 119 -5.48 0.81 25.37
N PRO A 120 -6.45 0.05 24.84
CA PRO A 120 -7.84 0.49 24.78
C PRO A 120 -8.32 0.98 26.16
N GLY A 121 -9.04 2.11 26.18
CA GLY A 121 -9.47 2.83 27.37
C GLY A 121 -8.51 3.93 27.84
N ASP A 122 -7.26 3.95 27.37
CA ASP A 122 -6.34 5.02 27.71
C ASP A 122 -6.75 6.35 27.06
N VAL A 123 -6.46 7.47 27.78
CA VAL A 123 -6.78 8.82 27.36
C VAL A 123 -5.51 9.67 27.40
N VAL A 124 -5.15 10.28 26.26
CA VAL A 124 -3.92 11.05 26.10
C VAL A 124 -4.23 12.51 25.80
N LYS A 125 -3.56 13.41 26.51
CA LYS A 125 -3.65 14.84 26.26
C LYS A 125 -2.52 15.29 25.34
N ALA A 126 -2.88 15.90 24.20
CA ALA A 126 -1.96 16.41 23.18
C ALA A 126 -2.32 17.87 22.82
N GLY A 127 -1.74 18.83 23.54
CA GLY A 127 -2.13 20.23 23.43
C GLY A 127 -3.57 20.49 23.89
N CYS A 128 -4.42 20.99 23.00
CA CYS A 128 -5.86 21.18 23.25
C CYS A 128 -6.70 19.92 22.94
N PHE A 129 -6.10 18.88 22.36
CA PHE A 129 -6.77 17.63 22.07
C PHE A 129 -6.68 16.67 23.25
N THR A 130 -7.74 15.86 23.41
CA THR A 130 -7.75 14.72 24.33
C THR A 130 -8.19 13.50 23.51
N VAL A 131 -7.28 12.56 23.32
CA VAL A 131 -7.45 11.40 22.45
C VAL A 131 -7.67 10.15 23.30
N GLU A 132 -8.80 9.50 23.14
CA GLU A 132 -9.18 8.25 23.81
C GLU A 132 -9.05 7.08 22.82
N PHE A 133 -8.42 5.99 23.25
CA PHE A 133 -8.23 4.76 22.49
C PHE A 133 -9.42 3.83 22.72
N ILE A 134 -10.14 3.45 21.66
CA ILE A 134 -11.33 2.58 21.73
C ILE A 134 -11.03 1.31 20.95
N HIS A 135 -11.22 0.14 21.58
CA HIS A 135 -10.98 -1.15 20.92
C HIS A 135 -11.91 -1.37 19.73
N VAL A 136 -11.34 -1.78 18.59
CA VAL A 136 -12.06 -2.24 17.41
C VAL A 136 -11.51 -3.58 16.92
N ASN A 137 -12.34 -4.36 16.22
CA ASN A 137 -11.87 -5.58 15.58
C ASN A 137 -11.35 -5.26 14.18
N HIS A 138 -10.20 -5.84 13.86
CA HIS A 138 -9.64 -5.82 12.51
C HIS A 138 -8.89 -7.13 12.23
N SER A 139 -8.12 -7.22 11.15
CA SER A 139 -7.31 -8.41 10.82
C SER A 139 -5.99 -8.50 11.59
N ILE A 140 -5.62 -7.46 12.32
CA ILE A 140 -4.45 -7.37 13.18
C ILE A 140 -4.87 -7.06 14.63
N PRO A 141 -4.20 -7.64 15.65
CA PRO A 141 -4.51 -7.36 17.05
C PRO A 141 -4.30 -5.88 17.42
N ASP A 142 -4.97 -5.46 18.50
CA ASP A 142 -4.83 -4.14 19.09
C ASP A 142 -5.26 -2.96 18.20
N ALA A 143 -6.07 -3.18 17.19
CA ALA A 143 -6.63 -2.09 16.41
C ALA A 143 -7.54 -1.21 17.26
N VAL A 144 -7.48 0.11 17.04
CA VAL A 144 -8.24 1.08 17.81
C VAL A 144 -8.89 2.15 16.92
N ALA A 145 -10.07 2.58 17.32
CA ALA A 145 -10.65 3.85 16.94
C ALA A 145 -10.23 4.94 17.93
N PHE A 146 -10.38 6.19 17.53
CA PHE A 146 -10.12 7.34 18.41
C PHE A 146 -11.37 8.17 18.63
N ALA A 147 -11.64 8.52 19.91
CA ALA A 147 -12.51 9.63 20.25
C ALA A 147 -11.63 10.84 20.62
N ILE A 148 -11.66 11.87 19.79
CA ILE A 148 -10.80 13.04 19.88
C ILE A 148 -11.65 14.22 20.37
N ARG A 149 -11.51 14.57 21.66
CA ARG A 149 -12.18 15.75 22.22
C ARG A 149 -11.40 16.99 21.83
N THR A 150 -12.11 17.95 21.29
CA THR A 150 -11.59 19.24 20.84
C THR A 150 -12.40 20.39 21.48
N PRO A 151 -11.92 21.64 21.45
CA PRO A 151 -12.68 22.78 21.97
C PRO A 151 -14.04 23.04 21.28
N VAL A 152 -14.26 22.46 20.08
CA VAL A 152 -15.53 22.66 19.32
C VAL A 152 -16.43 21.43 19.32
N GLY A 153 -15.98 20.31 19.84
CA GLY A 153 -16.75 19.06 19.93
C GLY A 153 -15.89 17.82 19.78
N THR A 154 -16.50 16.66 19.92
CA THR A 154 -15.83 15.35 19.79
C THR A 154 -15.82 14.89 18.34
N VAL A 155 -14.66 14.45 17.86
CA VAL A 155 -14.47 13.79 16.57
C VAL A 155 -14.23 12.30 16.83
N VAL A 156 -14.92 11.41 16.12
CA VAL A 156 -14.68 9.98 16.13
C VAL A 156 -13.97 9.60 14.83
N PHE A 157 -12.81 8.96 14.94
CA PHE A 157 -12.06 8.37 13.84
C PHE A 157 -12.07 6.86 14.02
N THR A 158 -12.70 6.11 13.10
CA THR A 158 -12.92 4.67 13.32
C THR A 158 -11.65 3.85 13.18
N GLY A 159 -10.65 4.33 12.41
CA GLY A 159 -9.66 3.43 11.83
C GLY A 159 -10.34 2.37 10.97
N ASP A 160 -9.64 1.31 10.67
CA ASP A 160 -10.17 0.16 9.98
C ASP A 160 -10.84 -0.78 10.98
N PHE A 161 -12.03 -1.23 10.67
CA PHE A 161 -12.80 -2.05 11.59
C PHE A 161 -13.75 -3.04 10.92
N LYS A 162 -14.12 -4.05 11.68
CA LYS A 162 -15.31 -4.90 11.47
C LYS A 162 -15.97 -5.16 12.82
N ILE A 163 -17.13 -5.80 12.84
CA ILE A 163 -17.78 -6.25 14.08
C ILE A 163 -17.69 -7.78 14.13
N ASP A 164 -16.79 -8.32 14.93
CA ASP A 164 -16.62 -9.77 15.11
C ASP A 164 -16.80 -10.15 16.59
N PRO A 165 -18.02 -10.59 16.99
CA PRO A 165 -18.29 -10.97 18.38
C PRO A 165 -17.46 -12.16 18.89
N THR A 166 -16.83 -12.88 17.97
CA THR A 166 -16.07 -14.10 18.27
C THR A 166 -14.57 -13.92 18.07
N SER A 167 -14.10 -12.68 17.93
CA SER A 167 -12.69 -12.37 17.78
C SER A 167 -11.86 -12.81 18.98
N HIS A 168 -10.62 -13.23 18.73
CA HIS A 168 -9.68 -13.68 19.78
C HIS A 168 -9.26 -12.59 20.76
N ASP A 169 -9.33 -11.32 20.35
CA ASP A 169 -8.96 -10.14 21.12
C ASP A 169 -10.16 -9.42 21.76
N GLY A 170 -11.33 -10.04 21.71
CA GLY A 170 -12.57 -9.50 22.23
C GLY A 170 -13.42 -8.79 21.17
N MET A 171 -14.62 -8.41 21.54
CA MET A 171 -15.54 -7.69 20.66
C MET A 171 -15.20 -6.20 20.68
N MET A 172 -15.38 -5.53 19.54
CA MET A 172 -15.33 -4.07 19.41
C MET A 172 -16.18 -3.39 20.49
N ASP A 173 -15.68 -2.30 21.08
CA ASP A 173 -16.40 -1.57 22.15
C ASP A 173 -17.54 -0.71 21.62
N LEU A 174 -18.60 -1.39 21.18
CA LEU A 174 -19.83 -0.75 20.70
C LEU A 174 -20.55 0.05 21.79
N ALA A 175 -20.41 -0.37 23.05
CA ALA A 175 -21.02 0.33 24.19
C ALA A 175 -20.42 1.73 24.31
N ARG A 176 -19.10 1.84 24.22
CA ARG A 176 -18.40 3.14 24.26
C ARG A 176 -18.76 4.05 23.12
N LEU A 177 -18.90 3.51 21.91
CA LEU A 177 -19.36 4.29 20.75
C LEU A 177 -20.79 4.82 20.96
N GLY A 178 -21.68 4.01 21.52
CA GLY A 178 -23.04 4.44 21.86
C GLY A 178 -23.11 5.53 22.94
N GLU A 179 -22.24 5.42 23.97
CA GLU A 179 -22.10 6.48 24.99
C GLU A 179 -21.64 7.81 24.38
N LEU A 180 -20.63 7.79 23.49
CA LEU A 180 -20.16 8.97 22.77
C LEU A 180 -21.27 9.60 21.93
N GLY A 181 -22.05 8.77 21.21
CA GLY A 181 -23.21 9.24 20.43
C GLY A 181 -24.27 9.92 21.30
N ASN A 182 -24.52 9.41 22.51
CA ASN A 182 -25.45 10.04 23.47
C ASN A 182 -24.89 11.35 24.07
N GLN A 183 -23.55 11.48 24.20
CA GLN A 183 -22.89 12.71 24.62
C GLN A 183 -22.84 13.77 23.50
N GLY A 184 -23.00 13.36 22.25
CA GLY A 184 -22.96 14.21 21.06
C GLY A 184 -21.59 14.20 20.36
N VAL A 185 -21.57 13.72 19.14
CA VAL A 185 -20.39 13.68 18.26
C VAL A 185 -20.49 14.73 17.19
N LEU A 186 -19.47 15.60 17.10
CA LEU A 186 -19.39 16.67 16.11
C LEU A 186 -19.18 16.10 14.70
N ALA A 187 -18.20 15.22 14.54
CA ALA A 187 -17.87 14.62 13.25
C ALA A 187 -17.42 13.18 13.41
N MET A 188 -17.68 12.35 12.41
CA MET A 188 -17.15 11.01 12.28
C MET A 188 -16.40 10.89 10.95
N LEU A 189 -15.19 10.34 11.01
CA LEU A 189 -14.45 9.85 9.86
C LEU A 189 -14.46 8.33 9.93
N ALA A 190 -14.93 7.65 8.88
CA ALA A 190 -15.10 6.19 8.93
C ALA A 190 -14.62 5.49 7.67
N ASP A 191 -14.05 4.30 7.88
CA ASP A 191 -13.60 3.36 6.86
C ASP A 191 -14.71 3.06 5.84
N SER A 192 -14.37 3.14 4.55
CA SER A 192 -15.31 2.94 3.44
C SER A 192 -14.98 1.71 2.57
N THR A 193 -13.92 0.97 2.90
CA THR A 193 -13.32 -0.06 2.03
C THR A 193 -14.32 -1.10 1.53
N ASN A 194 -15.21 -1.60 2.39
CA ASN A 194 -16.18 -2.64 2.04
C ASN A 194 -17.62 -2.13 1.89
N VAL A 195 -17.83 -0.85 1.72
CA VAL A 195 -19.20 -0.28 1.61
C VAL A 195 -20.03 -0.84 0.46
N GLU A 196 -19.42 -1.40 -0.58
CA GLU A 196 -20.11 -2.05 -1.70
C GLU A 196 -20.71 -3.40 -1.30
N ARG A 197 -20.25 -4.01 -0.21
CA ARG A 197 -20.67 -5.35 0.22
C ARG A 197 -21.84 -5.27 1.16
N GLN A 198 -22.94 -5.94 0.79
CA GLN A 198 -24.12 -6.06 1.64
C GLN A 198 -23.88 -7.03 2.81
N GLY A 199 -24.68 -6.90 3.86
CA GLY A 199 -24.66 -7.76 5.03
C GLY A 199 -23.50 -7.47 5.97
N TYR A 200 -22.95 -8.51 6.56
CA TYR A 200 -21.90 -8.49 7.58
C TYR A 200 -20.62 -9.15 7.08
N THR A 201 -19.49 -8.70 7.59
CA THR A 201 -18.22 -9.37 7.37
C THR A 201 -18.17 -10.65 8.20
N PRO A 202 -17.87 -11.81 7.60
CA PRO A 202 -17.78 -13.07 8.34
C PRO A 202 -16.66 -13.04 9.39
N SER A 203 -16.85 -13.85 10.45
CA SER A 203 -15.82 -14.05 11.48
C SER A 203 -14.61 -14.83 10.94
N GLU A 204 -13.43 -14.60 11.53
CA GLU A 204 -12.22 -15.41 11.29
C GLU A 204 -12.41 -16.89 11.64
N ASN A 205 -13.38 -17.24 12.46
CA ASN A 205 -13.72 -18.64 12.77
C ASN A 205 -14.13 -19.43 11.53
N VAL A 206 -14.76 -18.80 10.54
CA VAL A 206 -15.08 -19.44 9.25
C VAL A 206 -13.80 -19.94 8.55
N VAL A 207 -12.73 -19.15 8.64
CA VAL A 207 -11.43 -19.54 8.06
C VAL A 207 -10.78 -20.65 8.89
N ALA A 208 -10.87 -20.58 10.21
CA ALA A 208 -10.35 -21.65 11.08
C ALA A 208 -11.00 -23.01 10.78
N ASP A 209 -12.33 -23.04 10.57
CA ASP A 209 -13.07 -24.25 10.19
C ASP A 209 -12.67 -24.74 8.78
N SER A 210 -12.45 -23.82 7.85
CA SER A 210 -12.00 -24.14 6.51
C SER A 210 -10.59 -24.73 6.52
N LEU A 211 -9.68 -24.14 7.27
CA LEU A 211 -8.34 -24.69 7.48
C LEU A 211 -8.39 -26.09 8.08
N ASP A 212 -9.24 -26.31 9.10
CA ASP A 212 -9.39 -27.63 9.70
C ASP A 212 -9.80 -28.69 8.67
N ARG A 213 -10.78 -28.38 7.78
CA ARG A 213 -11.19 -29.28 6.68
C ARG A 213 -10.03 -29.58 5.73
N GLN A 214 -9.23 -28.58 5.36
CA GLN A 214 -8.09 -28.75 4.48
C GLN A 214 -6.95 -29.57 5.10
N PHE A 215 -6.71 -29.42 6.40
CA PHE A 215 -5.67 -30.18 7.11
C PHE A 215 -6.07 -31.62 7.37
N ARG A 216 -7.34 -31.88 7.70
CA ARG A 216 -7.89 -33.21 7.99
C ARG A 216 -7.69 -34.19 6.84
N ASN A 217 -7.91 -33.71 5.62
CA ASN A 217 -7.93 -34.51 4.40
C ASN A 217 -6.62 -34.39 3.60
N CYS A 218 -5.47 -34.20 4.27
CA CYS A 218 -4.20 -34.04 3.61
C CYS A 218 -3.08 -34.86 4.24
N ASP A 219 -2.57 -35.85 3.50
CA ASP A 219 -1.41 -36.67 3.89
C ASP A 219 -0.08 -36.14 3.32
N GLN A 220 -0.12 -35.00 2.64
CA GLN A 220 1.04 -34.36 2.06
C GLN A 220 1.45 -33.12 2.84
N ARG A 221 2.54 -32.49 2.42
CA ARG A 221 2.97 -31.18 2.92
C ARG A 221 1.92 -30.11 2.59
N ILE A 222 1.67 -29.24 3.55
CA ILE A 222 0.77 -28.10 3.39
C ILE A 222 1.60 -26.83 3.34
N ILE A 223 1.33 -25.97 2.36
CA ILE A 223 1.89 -24.63 2.27
C ILE A 223 0.72 -23.66 2.29
N VAL A 224 0.70 -22.76 3.29
CA VAL A 224 -0.34 -21.75 3.43
C VAL A 224 0.27 -20.39 3.16
N THR A 225 -0.26 -19.66 2.19
CA THR A 225 0.13 -18.28 1.96
C THR A 225 -0.97 -17.33 2.42
N THR A 226 -0.57 -16.29 3.14
CA THR A 226 -1.47 -15.27 3.69
C THR A 226 -0.73 -13.94 3.88
N PHE A 227 -1.46 -12.88 4.17
CA PHE A 227 -0.86 -11.61 4.59
C PHE A 227 -0.07 -11.79 5.89
N ALA A 228 1.15 -11.27 5.92
CA ALA A 228 2.00 -11.35 7.11
C ALA A 228 1.38 -10.64 8.33
N SER A 229 0.60 -9.60 8.08
CA SER A 229 -0.07 -8.80 9.12
C SER A 229 -1.32 -9.46 9.71
N ASN A 230 -1.90 -10.48 9.05
CA ASN A 230 -3.12 -11.14 9.56
C ASN A 230 -2.78 -12.16 10.66
N MET A 231 -2.56 -11.66 11.86
CA MET A 231 -2.14 -12.46 13.02
C MET A 231 -3.20 -13.45 13.48
N HIS A 232 -4.47 -13.11 13.36
CA HIS A 232 -5.57 -14.04 13.71
C HIS A 232 -5.56 -15.28 12.81
N ARG A 233 -5.30 -15.08 11.51
CA ARG A 233 -5.14 -16.15 10.51
C ARG A 233 -3.93 -17.02 10.82
N ILE A 234 -2.80 -16.40 11.14
CA ILE A 234 -1.57 -17.10 11.50
C ILE A 234 -1.79 -17.93 12.78
N GLN A 235 -2.46 -17.37 13.79
CA GLN A 235 -2.81 -18.12 15.02
C GLN A 235 -3.70 -19.33 14.69
N SER A 236 -4.67 -19.17 13.79
CA SER A 236 -5.54 -20.28 13.34
C SER A 236 -4.75 -21.37 12.63
N ILE A 237 -3.81 -21.00 11.74
CA ILE A 237 -2.92 -21.96 11.07
C ILE A 237 -2.06 -22.71 12.09
N LEU A 238 -1.44 -22.01 13.04
CA LEU A 238 -0.59 -22.60 14.09
C LEU A 238 -1.39 -23.56 14.98
N SER A 239 -2.59 -23.16 15.40
CA SER A 239 -3.47 -23.97 16.25
C SER A 239 -3.94 -25.24 15.52
N THR A 240 -4.28 -25.11 14.22
CA THR A 240 -4.68 -26.25 13.38
C THR A 240 -3.49 -27.18 13.16
N ALA A 241 -2.30 -26.66 12.84
CA ALA A 241 -1.09 -27.47 12.70
C ALA A 241 -0.77 -28.27 13.98
N GLN A 242 -0.90 -27.65 15.16
CA GLN A 242 -0.73 -28.34 16.45
C GLN A 242 -1.75 -29.47 16.66
N ARG A 243 -3.02 -29.25 16.30
CA ARG A 243 -4.08 -30.25 16.41
C ARG A 243 -3.77 -31.50 15.59
N TYR A 244 -3.19 -31.34 14.40
CA TYR A 244 -2.80 -32.44 13.51
C TYR A 244 -1.34 -32.92 13.72
N GLY A 245 -0.67 -32.44 14.78
CA GLY A 245 0.71 -32.87 15.12
C GLY A 245 1.72 -32.53 14.03
N ARG A 246 1.51 -31.41 13.32
CA ARG A 246 2.41 -30.90 12.28
C ARG A 246 3.35 -29.85 12.83
N LYS A 247 4.55 -29.77 12.27
CA LYS A 247 5.53 -28.70 12.52
C LYS A 247 5.33 -27.58 11.51
N VAL A 248 5.51 -26.35 11.95
CA VAL A 248 5.32 -25.16 11.10
C VAL A 248 6.66 -24.48 10.88
N ALA A 249 7.03 -24.31 9.62
CA ALA A 249 8.15 -23.44 9.23
C ALA A 249 7.61 -22.18 8.55
N VAL A 250 8.38 -21.10 8.64
CA VAL A 250 8.00 -19.80 8.08
C VAL A 250 8.94 -19.43 6.96
N SER A 251 8.41 -18.82 5.92
CA SER A 251 9.19 -18.35 4.78
C SER A 251 8.72 -16.98 4.31
N GLY A 252 9.60 -16.01 4.42
CA GLY A 252 9.41 -14.61 4.04
C GLY A 252 9.75 -13.67 5.18
N ARG A 253 10.63 -12.69 4.90
CA ARG A 253 11.18 -11.77 5.91
C ARG A 253 10.09 -11.03 6.70
N SER A 254 9.10 -10.47 6.02
CA SER A 254 8.00 -9.77 6.70
C SER A 254 7.20 -10.68 7.64
N MET A 255 6.97 -11.95 7.23
CA MET A 255 6.29 -12.95 8.06
C MET A 255 7.13 -13.31 9.29
N GLU A 256 8.43 -13.51 9.13
CA GLU A 256 9.36 -13.81 10.23
C GLU A 256 9.42 -12.65 11.23
N ASN A 257 9.55 -11.42 10.75
CA ASN A 257 9.56 -10.21 11.58
C ASN A 257 8.25 -10.05 12.37
N MET A 258 7.12 -10.21 11.69
CA MET A 258 5.80 -10.12 12.31
C MET A 258 5.61 -11.16 13.41
N LEU A 259 5.95 -12.43 13.13
CA LEU A 259 5.86 -13.51 14.09
C LEU A 259 6.75 -13.26 15.32
N LYS A 260 7.97 -12.78 15.13
CA LYS A 260 8.88 -12.44 16.21
C LYS A 260 8.27 -11.41 17.15
N VAL A 261 7.78 -10.29 16.62
CA VAL A 261 7.14 -9.24 17.44
C VAL A 261 5.91 -9.79 18.15
N ALA A 262 5.06 -10.52 17.45
CA ALA A 262 3.84 -11.07 18.03
C ALA A 262 4.13 -12.11 19.15
N GLN A 263 5.20 -12.88 19.02
CA GLN A 263 5.65 -13.81 20.08
C GLN A 263 6.22 -13.06 21.29
N GLU A 264 7.10 -12.08 21.05
CA GLU A 264 7.71 -11.27 22.11
C GLU A 264 6.66 -10.51 22.93
N LEU A 265 5.59 -10.03 22.28
CA LEU A 265 4.49 -9.31 22.91
C LEU A 265 3.36 -10.21 23.44
N GLY A 266 3.44 -11.53 23.23
CA GLY A 266 2.47 -12.50 23.75
C GLY A 266 1.15 -12.62 22.98
N TYR A 267 1.07 -12.07 21.75
CA TYR A 267 -0.12 -12.20 20.89
C TYR A 267 -0.26 -13.56 20.24
N LEU A 268 0.83 -14.31 20.10
CA LEU A 268 0.81 -15.68 19.60
C LEU A 268 0.91 -16.69 20.71
N LYS A 269 -0.08 -17.60 20.77
CA LYS A 269 -0.13 -18.72 21.70
C LYS A 269 0.21 -20.00 20.96
N VAL A 270 1.45 -20.44 21.08
CA VAL A 270 1.96 -21.63 20.39
C VAL A 270 2.76 -22.51 21.33
N LYS A 271 2.57 -23.85 21.27
CA LYS A 271 3.35 -24.80 22.09
C LYS A 271 4.82 -24.78 21.65
N PRO A 272 5.77 -24.86 22.58
CA PRO A 272 7.19 -24.98 22.24
C PRO A 272 7.46 -26.11 21.24
N GLY A 273 8.34 -25.85 20.27
CA GLY A 273 8.70 -26.81 19.25
C GLY A 273 7.64 -27.03 18.15
N THR A 274 6.57 -26.23 18.09
CA THR A 274 5.64 -26.22 16.94
C THR A 274 6.26 -25.48 15.77
N ILE A 275 6.79 -24.28 16.01
CA ILE A 275 7.54 -23.51 15.00
C ILE A 275 8.97 -24.05 14.97
N VAL A 276 9.47 -24.33 13.78
CA VAL A 276 10.80 -24.89 13.52
C VAL A 276 11.48 -24.13 12.38
N ASP A 277 12.80 -24.22 12.33
CA ASP A 277 13.57 -23.62 11.24
C ASP A 277 13.22 -24.26 9.90
N LEU A 278 13.15 -23.46 8.85
CA LEU A 278 12.83 -23.92 7.49
C LEU A 278 13.83 -24.97 6.98
N ALA A 279 15.09 -24.92 7.40
CA ALA A 279 16.09 -25.93 7.04
C ALA A 279 15.80 -27.31 7.64
N SER A 280 15.20 -27.34 8.83
CA SER A 280 14.94 -28.58 9.58
C SER A 280 13.79 -29.41 9.01
N ILE A 281 12.88 -28.82 8.19
CA ILE A 281 11.74 -29.56 7.64
C ILE A 281 12.13 -30.68 6.68
N LYS A 282 13.33 -30.62 6.10
CA LYS A 282 13.82 -31.64 5.16
C LYS A 282 13.94 -33.03 5.77
N SER A 283 14.10 -33.09 7.09
CA SER A 283 14.17 -34.36 7.84
C SER A 283 12.81 -34.90 8.29
N LEU A 284 11.74 -34.17 8.07
CA LEU A 284 10.41 -34.53 8.52
C LEU A 284 9.59 -35.18 7.38
N PRO A 285 8.70 -36.15 7.70
CA PRO A 285 7.78 -36.69 6.69
C PRO A 285 6.80 -35.59 6.23
N LYS A 286 6.39 -35.64 4.96
CA LYS A 286 5.56 -34.59 4.34
C LYS A 286 4.27 -34.28 5.11
N ASN A 287 3.58 -35.32 5.61
CA ASN A 287 2.37 -35.17 6.40
C ASN A 287 2.58 -34.53 7.79
N LYS A 288 3.82 -34.20 8.15
CA LYS A 288 4.16 -33.49 9.39
C LYS A 288 4.63 -32.06 9.17
N ILE A 289 4.58 -31.58 7.92
CA ILE A 289 5.10 -30.26 7.56
C ILE A 289 3.95 -29.31 7.19
N VAL A 290 4.02 -28.12 7.73
CA VAL A 290 3.30 -26.92 7.28
C VAL A 290 4.32 -25.82 7.01
N ILE A 291 4.19 -25.12 5.89
CA ILE A 291 4.97 -23.91 5.61
C ILE A 291 4.01 -22.73 5.53
N VAL A 292 4.23 -21.71 6.33
CA VAL A 292 3.51 -20.42 6.21
C VAL A 292 4.39 -19.46 5.41
N SER A 293 3.85 -18.90 4.35
CA SER A 293 4.63 -18.09 3.42
C SER A 293 3.98 -16.76 3.07
N THR A 294 4.79 -15.81 2.62
CA THR A 294 4.34 -14.60 1.93
C THR A 294 4.09 -14.89 0.44
N GLY A 295 3.47 -13.94 -0.27
CA GLY A 295 3.23 -14.06 -1.71
C GLY A 295 1.78 -14.32 -2.07
N SER A 296 0.86 -14.04 -1.16
CA SER A 296 -0.59 -14.21 -1.38
C SER A 296 -1.17 -13.26 -2.44
N GLN A 297 -0.44 -12.19 -2.79
CA GLN A 297 -0.82 -11.22 -3.81
C GLN A 297 -0.06 -11.38 -5.14
N GLY A 298 0.73 -12.43 -5.27
CA GLY A 298 1.49 -12.69 -6.48
C GLY A 298 2.71 -11.79 -6.64
N GLU A 299 3.17 -11.16 -5.55
CA GLU A 299 4.29 -10.23 -5.56
C GLU A 299 5.56 -10.91 -6.08
N ASN A 300 6.21 -10.28 -7.02
CA ASN A 300 7.49 -10.74 -7.53
C ASN A 300 8.50 -10.90 -6.39
N MET A 301 9.30 -11.97 -6.44
CA MET A 301 10.32 -12.30 -5.43
C MET A 301 9.77 -12.68 -4.04
N SER A 302 8.46 -12.74 -3.82
CA SER A 302 7.87 -13.29 -2.59
C SER A 302 8.24 -14.77 -2.38
N ALA A 303 7.99 -15.30 -1.19
CA ALA A 303 8.33 -16.69 -0.90
C ALA A 303 7.56 -17.68 -1.80
N LEU A 304 6.23 -17.51 -1.94
CA LEU A 304 5.43 -18.38 -2.81
C LEU A 304 5.82 -18.26 -4.28
N TYR A 305 6.06 -17.04 -4.78
CA TYR A 305 6.53 -16.81 -6.15
C TYR A 305 7.81 -17.61 -6.42
N ARG A 306 8.82 -17.46 -5.54
CA ARG A 306 10.09 -18.18 -5.69
C ARG A 306 9.94 -19.70 -5.62
N MET A 307 9.00 -20.22 -4.80
CA MET A 307 8.68 -21.65 -4.75
C MET A 307 8.01 -22.11 -6.05
N ALA A 308 7.05 -21.35 -6.56
CA ALA A 308 6.33 -21.67 -7.81
C ALA A 308 7.28 -21.70 -9.01
N PHE A 309 8.22 -20.76 -9.12
CA PHE A 309 9.17 -20.65 -10.22
C PHE A 309 10.53 -21.33 -9.95
N SER A 310 10.64 -22.22 -8.95
CA SER A 310 11.86 -22.98 -8.61
C SER A 310 13.10 -22.12 -8.32
N THR A 311 12.92 -20.91 -7.82
CA THR A 311 14.02 -20.00 -7.45
C THR A 311 14.20 -19.88 -5.93
N HIS A 312 13.37 -20.59 -5.14
CA HIS A 312 13.48 -20.61 -3.69
C HIS A 312 14.63 -21.52 -3.23
N LYS A 313 15.52 -21.02 -2.37
CA LYS A 313 16.77 -21.70 -2.00
C LYS A 313 16.57 -23.01 -1.20
N GLN A 314 15.47 -23.16 -0.49
CA GLN A 314 15.29 -24.24 0.50
C GLN A 314 14.04 -25.10 0.24
N VAL A 315 13.05 -24.60 -0.49
CA VAL A 315 11.77 -25.29 -0.70
C VAL A 315 11.46 -25.36 -2.18
N ASP A 316 11.27 -26.56 -2.67
CA ASP A 316 10.71 -26.85 -4.01
C ASP A 316 9.30 -27.41 -3.87
N ILE A 317 8.39 -26.98 -4.74
CA ILE A 317 7.05 -27.55 -4.85
C ILE A 317 7.16 -28.90 -5.54
N THR A 318 6.52 -29.90 -4.95
CA THR A 318 6.48 -31.26 -5.47
C THR A 318 5.03 -31.70 -5.70
N ALA A 319 4.84 -32.65 -6.61
CA ALA A 319 3.51 -33.20 -6.90
C ALA A 319 2.81 -33.67 -5.60
N GLY A 320 1.54 -33.30 -5.46
CA GLY A 320 0.70 -33.62 -4.32
C GLY A 320 0.85 -32.66 -3.12
N ASP A 321 1.81 -31.72 -3.12
CA ASP A 321 1.84 -30.67 -2.09
C ASP A 321 0.54 -29.88 -2.12
N ARG A 322 -0.09 -29.68 -0.95
CA ARG A 322 -1.29 -28.85 -0.83
C ARG A 322 -0.92 -27.41 -0.61
N ILE A 323 -1.35 -26.53 -1.52
CA ILE A 323 -1.11 -25.08 -1.45
C ILE A 323 -2.44 -24.40 -1.14
N ILE A 324 -2.49 -23.68 -0.01
CA ILE A 324 -3.68 -22.95 0.42
C ILE A 324 -3.39 -21.47 0.27
N ILE A 325 -4.12 -20.77 -0.62
CA ILE A 325 -4.04 -19.32 -0.76
C ILE A 325 -5.14 -18.71 0.10
N SER A 326 -4.74 -18.27 1.30
CA SER A 326 -5.63 -17.74 2.32
C SER A 326 -5.67 -16.20 2.27
N ALA A 327 -5.97 -15.67 1.08
CA ALA A 327 -6.10 -14.24 0.81
C ALA A 327 -7.04 -14.03 -0.39
N SER A 328 -7.67 -12.86 -0.47
CA SER A 328 -8.33 -12.40 -1.70
C SER A 328 -7.38 -11.49 -2.46
N ALA A 329 -7.47 -11.51 -3.79
CA ALA A 329 -6.72 -10.59 -4.64
C ALA A 329 -7.08 -9.13 -4.28
N ILE A 330 -6.08 -8.29 -4.11
CA ILE A 330 -6.23 -6.84 -4.16
C ILE A 330 -6.44 -6.48 -5.63
N PRO A 331 -7.36 -5.55 -5.95
CA PRO A 331 -7.57 -5.11 -7.32
C PRO A 331 -6.25 -4.76 -8.03
N GLY A 332 -6.05 -5.31 -9.24
CA GLY A 332 -4.80 -5.21 -10.00
C GLY A 332 -3.86 -6.41 -9.90
N ASN A 333 -3.96 -7.23 -8.85
CA ASN A 333 -3.06 -8.38 -8.64
C ASN A 333 -3.58 -9.71 -9.22
N GLU A 334 -4.78 -9.72 -9.81
CA GLU A 334 -5.46 -10.95 -10.27
C GLU A 334 -4.62 -11.75 -11.27
N LYS A 335 -3.97 -11.06 -12.21
CA LYS A 335 -3.13 -11.68 -13.24
C LYS A 335 -1.88 -12.32 -12.63
N SER A 336 -1.22 -11.63 -11.71
CA SER A 336 -0.03 -12.13 -11.02
C SER A 336 -0.34 -13.37 -10.19
N ILE A 337 -1.45 -13.37 -9.46
CA ILE A 337 -1.91 -14.52 -8.67
C ILE A 337 -2.26 -15.69 -9.60
N SER A 338 -3.00 -15.43 -10.69
CA SER A 338 -3.36 -16.45 -11.67
C SER A 338 -2.13 -17.12 -12.29
N ASN A 339 -1.08 -16.36 -12.58
CA ASN A 339 0.18 -16.90 -13.10
C ASN A 339 0.84 -17.86 -12.09
N ILE A 340 0.89 -17.49 -10.82
CA ILE A 340 1.44 -18.36 -9.76
C ILE A 340 0.61 -19.63 -9.63
N ILE A 341 -0.73 -19.53 -9.61
CA ILE A 341 -1.61 -20.69 -9.55
C ILE A 341 -1.34 -21.66 -10.71
N ASN A 342 -1.21 -21.14 -11.93
CA ASN A 342 -0.90 -21.96 -13.09
C ASN A 342 0.45 -22.70 -12.96
N GLU A 343 1.50 -22.03 -12.44
CA GLU A 343 2.79 -22.68 -12.19
C GLU A 343 2.71 -23.76 -11.12
N LEU A 344 1.92 -23.54 -10.07
CA LEU A 344 1.70 -24.55 -9.03
C LEU A 344 1.00 -25.80 -9.59
N TYR A 345 -0.01 -25.62 -10.44
CA TYR A 345 -0.67 -26.74 -11.14
C TYR A 345 0.29 -27.47 -12.09
N ARG A 346 1.17 -26.77 -12.83
CA ARG A 346 2.19 -27.40 -13.68
C ARG A 346 3.14 -28.30 -12.89
N LYS A 347 3.38 -27.98 -11.62
CA LYS A 347 4.18 -28.79 -10.69
C LYS A 347 3.40 -29.96 -10.06
N GLY A 348 2.12 -30.10 -10.38
CA GLY A 348 1.26 -31.14 -9.81
C GLY A 348 0.82 -30.88 -8.38
N ALA A 349 0.83 -29.63 -7.91
CA ALA A 349 0.32 -29.26 -6.60
C ALA A 349 -1.22 -29.30 -6.57
N ASP A 350 -1.77 -29.59 -5.38
CA ASP A 350 -3.19 -29.47 -5.05
C ASP A 350 -3.45 -28.06 -4.51
N VAL A 351 -4.02 -27.17 -5.34
CA VAL A 351 -4.15 -25.73 -5.02
C VAL A 351 -5.57 -25.39 -4.61
N VAL A 352 -5.72 -24.85 -3.40
CA VAL A 352 -6.99 -24.42 -2.81
C VAL A 352 -6.99 -22.89 -2.69
N TYR A 353 -7.83 -22.21 -3.51
CA TYR A 353 -7.81 -20.74 -3.61
C TYR A 353 -9.19 -20.13 -3.85
N GLU A 354 -10.25 -20.92 -4.04
CA GLU A 354 -11.57 -20.43 -4.37
C GLU A 354 -12.25 -19.72 -3.17
N LYS A 355 -12.99 -18.66 -3.45
CA LYS A 355 -13.76 -17.93 -2.43
C LYS A 355 -14.79 -18.81 -1.71
N SER A 356 -15.36 -19.79 -2.42
CA SER A 356 -16.31 -20.79 -1.90
C SER A 356 -15.74 -21.64 -0.77
N GLU A 357 -14.42 -21.80 -0.72
CA GLU A 357 -13.74 -22.56 0.33
C GLU A 357 -13.70 -21.85 1.69
N GLY A 358 -14.04 -20.56 1.75
CA GLY A 358 -14.08 -19.80 2.98
C GLY A 358 -12.70 -19.59 3.64
N LEU A 359 -11.65 -19.53 2.82
CA LEU A 359 -10.25 -19.39 3.29
C LEU A 359 -9.83 -17.96 3.53
N HIS A 360 -10.68 -16.99 3.25
CA HIS A 360 -10.42 -15.58 3.50
C HIS A 360 -11.67 -14.84 3.93
N VAL A 361 -11.51 -13.97 4.91
CA VAL A 361 -12.50 -12.96 5.32
C VAL A 361 -11.81 -11.61 5.40
N SER A 362 -12.57 -10.54 5.13
CA SER A 362 -12.06 -9.17 5.18
C SER A 362 -11.85 -8.70 6.63
N GLY A 363 -10.97 -7.71 6.81
CA GLY A 363 -10.83 -6.96 8.05
C GLY A 363 -11.78 -5.76 8.17
N HIS A 364 -12.48 -5.40 7.07
CA HIS A 364 -13.29 -4.18 6.97
C HIS A 364 -14.78 -4.46 7.04
N ALA A 365 -15.53 -3.51 7.59
CA ALA A 365 -16.96 -3.55 7.80
C ALA A 365 -17.77 -3.54 6.48
N CYS A 366 -18.74 -4.44 6.36
CA CYS A 366 -19.77 -4.40 5.32
C CYS A 366 -20.89 -3.42 5.70
N GLN A 367 -21.90 -3.23 4.82
CA GLN A 367 -22.92 -2.20 4.98
C GLN A 367 -23.66 -2.23 6.32
N GLU A 368 -24.04 -3.40 6.83
CA GLU A 368 -24.81 -3.47 8.08
C GLU A 368 -23.96 -3.07 9.30
N GLU A 369 -22.67 -3.40 9.29
CA GLU A 369 -21.74 -2.98 10.33
C GLU A 369 -21.50 -1.47 10.30
N LEU A 370 -21.34 -0.89 9.10
CA LEU A 370 -21.23 0.56 8.90
C LEU A 370 -22.48 1.28 9.44
N LYS A 371 -23.67 0.74 9.17
CA LYS A 371 -24.94 1.28 9.68
C LYS A 371 -25.01 1.21 11.22
N ILE A 372 -24.56 0.11 11.83
CA ILE A 372 -24.53 -0.04 13.29
C ILE A 372 -23.66 1.04 13.91
N VAL A 373 -22.41 1.20 13.42
CA VAL A 373 -21.48 2.20 13.96
C VAL A 373 -22.01 3.61 13.75
N HIS A 374 -22.55 3.92 12.56
CA HIS A 374 -23.13 5.21 12.27
C HIS A 374 -24.34 5.50 13.19
N GLY A 375 -25.21 4.51 13.41
CA GLY A 375 -26.37 4.63 14.30
C GLY A 375 -26.01 4.78 15.78
N LEU A 376 -24.90 4.17 16.24
CA LEU A 376 -24.40 4.32 17.60
C LEU A 376 -23.73 5.69 17.82
N VAL A 377 -22.85 6.11 16.91
CA VAL A 377 -22.09 7.36 17.00
C VAL A 377 -22.96 8.59 16.75
N LYS A 378 -23.98 8.51 15.92
CA LYS A 378 -24.92 9.60 15.58
C LYS A 378 -24.22 10.93 15.26
N PRO A 379 -23.23 10.96 14.34
CA PRO A 379 -22.42 12.14 14.11
C PRO A 379 -23.24 13.28 13.51
N LYS A 380 -22.94 14.52 13.91
CA LYS A 380 -23.53 15.71 13.28
C LYS A 380 -23.01 15.90 11.85
N PHE A 381 -21.73 15.67 11.63
CA PHE A 381 -21.07 15.71 10.32
C PHE A 381 -20.38 14.37 10.04
N PHE A 382 -20.33 14.00 8.76
CA PHE A 382 -19.73 12.75 8.32
C PHE A 382 -18.74 12.99 7.17
N ILE A 383 -17.57 12.38 7.26
CA ILE A 383 -16.54 12.34 6.22
C ILE A 383 -16.19 10.87 5.99
N PRO A 384 -16.63 10.25 4.89
CA PRO A 384 -16.15 8.93 4.52
C PRO A 384 -14.66 9.01 4.15
N VAL A 385 -13.86 8.07 4.64
CA VAL A 385 -12.40 7.98 4.40
C VAL A 385 -12.02 6.55 4.02
N HIS A 386 -10.76 6.32 3.69
CA HIS A 386 -10.19 5.01 3.37
C HIS A 386 -10.95 4.31 2.24
N GLY A 387 -10.91 4.90 1.04
CA GLY A 387 -11.58 4.35 -0.14
C GLY A 387 -11.41 5.21 -1.37
N GLU A 388 -11.55 4.58 -2.53
CA GLU A 388 -11.65 5.25 -3.81
C GLU A 388 -12.94 6.08 -3.90
N GLN A 389 -13.06 6.97 -4.88
CA GLN A 389 -14.21 7.85 -5.05
C GLN A 389 -15.56 7.12 -5.03
N ARG A 390 -15.64 5.94 -5.64
CA ARG A 390 -16.87 5.12 -5.62
C ARG A 390 -17.24 4.69 -4.19
N HIS A 391 -16.27 4.31 -3.37
CA HIS A 391 -16.51 3.90 -1.98
C HIS A 391 -16.98 5.07 -1.14
N LEU A 392 -16.34 6.25 -1.26
CA LEU A 392 -16.72 7.45 -0.54
C LEU A 392 -18.15 7.90 -0.89
N GLN A 393 -18.50 7.86 -2.18
CA GLN A 393 -19.84 8.21 -2.66
C GLN A 393 -20.91 7.21 -2.17
N LEU A 394 -20.60 5.92 -2.18
CA LEU A 394 -21.53 4.90 -1.70
C LEU A 394 -21.74 4.99 -0.18
N HIS A 395 -20.68 5.28 0.58
CA HIS A 395 -20.79 5.46 2.03
C HIS A 395 -21.60 6.72 2.37
N ALA A 396 -21.41 7.80 1.61
CA ALA A 396 -22.26 8.99 1.72
C ALA A 396 -23.75 8.66 1.46
N LYS A 397 -24.06 7.88 0.41
CA LYS A 397 -25.43 7.42 0.12
C LYS A 397 -25.98 6.53 1.24
N LEU A 398 -25.15 5.65 1.81
CA LEU A 398 -25.52 4.81 2.94
C LEU A 398 -25.92 5.67 4.14
N ALA A 399 -25.13 6.68 4.50
CA ALA A 399 -25.43 7.60 5.58
C ALA A 399 -26.74 8.40 5.31
N GLN A 400 -26.98 8.83 4.06
CA GLN A 400 -28.23 9.47 3.66
C GLN A 400 -29.43 8.53 3.83
N SER A 401 -29.29 7.25 3.45
CA SER A 401 -30.36 6.26 3.62
C SER A 401 -30.76 6.03 5.08
N MET A 402 -29.84 6.34 6.02
CA MET A 402 -30.08 6.32 7.46
C MET A 402 -30.71 7.63 8.00
N GLY A 403 -31.02 8.58 7.14
CA GLY A 403 -31.63 9.84 7.50
C GLY A 403 -30.69 10.99 7.76
N MET A 404 -29.38 10.82 7.49
CA MET A 404 -28.44 11.94 7.63
C MET A 404 -28.65 12.99 6.54
N ASN A 405 -28.68 14.29 6.95
CA ASN A 405 -28.84 15.37 6.00
C ASN A 405 -27.63 15.43 5.03
N PRO A 406 -27.87 15.40 3.70
CA PRO A 406 -26.77 15.46 2.72
C PRO A 406 -25.81 16.65 2.90
N ARG A 407 -26.30 17.79 3.42
CA ARG A 407 -25.47 18.97 3.70
C ARG A 407 -24.43 18.77 4.82
N ASN A 408 -24.60 17.71 5.61
CA ASN A 408 -23.70 17.36 6.71
C ASN A 408 -22.71 16.25 6.33
N ILE A 409 -22.76 15.76 5.10
CA ILE A 409 -21.86 14.74 4.57
C ILE A 409 -20.87 15.44 3.63
N HIS A 410 -19.60 15.27 3.91
CA HIS A 410 -18.54 15.96 3.18
C HIS A 410 -17.59 14.94 2.55
N ILE A 411 -17.51 14.95 1.24
CA ILE A 411 -16.51 14.21 0.47
C ILE A 411 -15.50 15.24 -0.02
N GLY A 412 -14.22 14.99 0.21
CA GLY A 412 -13.14 15.88 -0.22
C GLY A 412 -12.08 15.13 -1.01
N GLU A 413 -11.09 15.86 -1.45
CA GLU A 413 -9.86 15.38 -2.04
C GLU A 413 -8.72 15.50 -1.01
N ILE A 414 -7.59 14.84 -1.29
CA ILE A 414 -6.37 14.98 -0.51
C ILE A 414 -5.98 16.47 -0.45
N GLY A 415 -5.65 16.95 0.75
CA GLY A 415 -5.31 18.35 1.00
C GLY A 415 -6.51 19.26 1.27
N THR A 416 -7.75 18.79 1.13
CA THR A 416 -8.95 19.59 1.44
C THR A 416 -8.98 19.98 2.91
N VAL A 417 -9.23 21.26 3.21
CA VAL A 417 -9.37 21.79 4.57
C VAL A 417 -10.84 21.84 4.96
N PHE A 418 -11.26 20.92 5.83
CA PHE A 418 -12.59 20.96 6.45
C PHE A 418 -12.53 21.77 7.74
N GLU A 419 -13.16 22.95 7.76
CA GLU A 419 -13.22 23.83 8.94
C GLU A 419 -14.53 23.63 9.72
N PHE A 420 -14.38 23.25 10.98
CA PHE A 420 -15.50 23.01 11.89
C PHE A 420 -15.63 24.09 12.95
N THR A 421 -16.85 24.48 13.19
CA THR A 421 -17.31 25.08 14.44
C THR A 421 -18.22 24.07 15.14
N GLY A 422 -18.66 24.32 16.37
CA GLY A 422 -19.67 23.45 17.01
C GLY A 422 -21.01 23.32 16.24
N LYS A 423 -21.23 24.17 15.23
CA LYS A 423 -22.50 24.25 14.48
C LYS A 423 -22.39 23.95 12.98
N THR A 424 -21.26 24.23 12.35
CA THR A 424 -21.08 24.19 10.90
C THR A 424 -19.79 23.48 10.52
N CYS A 425 -19.78 22.86 9.34
CA CYS A 425 -18.61 22.47 8.60
C CYS A 425 -18.57 23.21 7.26
N LYS A 426 -17.40 23.69 6.85
CA LYS A 426 -17.17 24.35 5.56
C LYS A 426 -15.84 23.87 4.99
N VAL A 427 -15.81 23.66 3.69
CA VAL A 427 -14.54 23.49 2.95
C VAL A 427 -13.94 24.89 2.78
N ASN A 428 -12.68 25.05 3.21
CA ASN A 428 -11.98 26.34 3.17
C ASN A 428 -10.57 26.19 2.58
N GLY A 429 -10.52 25.98 1.28
CA GLY A 429 -9.27 25.86 0.54
C GLY A 429 -8.60 24.48 0.67
N THR A 430 -7.35 24.45 0.25
CA THR A 430 -6.49 23.26 0.24
C THR A 430 -5.11 23.58 0.80
N VAL A 431 -4.39 22.57 1.25
CA VAL A 431 -2.98 22.64 1.64
C VAL A 431 -2.13 21.86 0.64
N PRO A 432 -0.80 22.09 0.58
CA PRO A 432 0.10 21.22 -0.16
C PRO A 432 -0.07 19.78 0.33
N ALA A 433 -0.42 18.92 -0.59
CA ALA A 433 -0.62 17.49 -0.39
C ALA A 433 -0.50 16.76 -1.73
N GLY A 434 -0.22 15.47 -1.71
CA GLY A 434 -0.09 14.71 -2.94
C GLY A 434 0.60 13.36 -2.71
N ARG A 435 1.18 12.86 -3.79
CA ARG A 435 1.93 11.61 -3.84
C ARG A 435 3.42 11.92 -3.96
N VAL A 436 4.23 11.40 -3.06
CA VAL A 436 5.68 11.40 -3.15
C VAL A 436 6.14 9.97 -3.40
N PHE A 437 6.93 9.76 -4.44
CA PHE A 437 7.39 8.43 -4.83
C PHE A 437 8.70 8.08 -4.13
N VAL A 438 8.82 6.82 -3.73
CA VAL A 438 10.03 6.23 -3.18
C VAL A 438 10.52 5.19 -4.19
N ASP A 439 11.79 5.32 -4.60
CA ASP A 439 12.47 4.42 -5.53
C ASP A 439 13.86 4.09 -4.95
N GLY A 440 14.03 2.88 -4.43
CA GLY A 440 15.24 2.49 -3.70
C GLY A 440 15.52 3.39 -2.50
N SER A 441 16.62 4.13 -2.55
CA SER A 441 16.98 5.11 -1.51
C SER A 441 16.48 6.53 -1.80
N GLY A 442 15.99 6.79 -3.01
CA GLY A 442 15.47 8.09 -3.46
C GLY A 442 14.05 8.35 -2.92
N VAL A 443 13.80 9.57 -2.47
CA VAL A 443 12.49 10.01 -1.99
C VAL A 443 12.15 11.33 -2.67
N GLY A 444 11.12 11.32 -3.54
CA GLY A 444 10.63 12.51 -4.23
C GLY A 444 11.48 12.98 -5.42
N ASP A 445 12.53 12.25 -5.79
CA ASP A 445 13.37 12.51 -6.96
C ASP A 445 12.76 11.94 -8.27
N VAL A 446 11.82 11.02 -8.16
CA VAL A 446 11.01 10.51 -9.28
C VAL A 446 9.73 11.34 -9.38
N GLY A 447 9.58 12.05 -10.50
CA GLY A 447 8.36 12.82 -10.80
C GLY A 447 7.64 12.30 -12.04
N SER A 448 6.56 12.97 -12.43
CA SER A 448 5.72 12.60 -13.58
C SER A 448 6.49 12.49 -14.90
N VAL A 449 7.54 13.30 -15.07
CA VAL A 449 8.41 13.25 -16.26
C VAL A 449 9.20 11.95 -16.29
N VAL A 450 9.82 11.57 -15.17
CA VAL A 450 10.60 10.33 -15.07
C VAL A 450 9.71 9.10 -15.29
N LEU A 451 8.51 9.08 -14.69
CA LEU A 451 7.56 7.98 -14.87
C LEU A 451 7.09 7.87 -16.33
N ARG A 452 6.77 8.98 -16.96
CA ARG A 452 6.41 9.01 -18.38
C ARG A 452 7.54 8.47 -19.26
N ASP A 453 8.79 8.86 -18.98
CA ASP A 453 9.94 8.39 -19.74
C ASP A 453 10.18 6.89 -19.51
N ARG A 454 10.07 6.38 -18.27
CA ARG A 454 10.14 4.95 -17.97
C ARG A 454 9.05 4.15 -18.69
N LYS A 455 7.82 4.67 -18.70
CA LYS A 455 6.69 4.06 -19.42
C LYS A 455 6.98 3.98 -20.92
N HIS A 456 7.42 5.08 -21.53
CA HIS A 456 7.78 5.14 -22.94
C HIS A 456 8.91 4.13 -23.28
N LEU A 457 9.94 4.07 -22.44
CA LEU A 457 11.03 3.08 -22.59
C LEU A 457 10.52 1.64 -22.48
N ALA A 458 9.55 1.37 -21.60
CA ALA A 458 8.99 0.03 -21.41
C ALA A 458 8.09 -0.40 -22.58
N GLU A 459 7.35 0.52 -23.20
CA GLU A 459 6.42 0.25 -24.30
C GLU A 459 7.13 0.04 -25.64
N ASP A 460 8.01 0.96 -26.02
CA ASP A 460 8.58 1.02 -27.39
C ASP A 460 10.12 0.93 -27.44
N GLY A 461 10.79 0.94 -26.28
CA GLY A 461 12.25 0.89 -26.20
C GLY A 461 12.92 2.21 -26.58
N MET A 462 14.22 2.15 -26.88
CA MET A 462 15.01 3.34 -27.19
C MET A 462 15.93 3.15 -28.41
N ILE A 463 16.22 4.27 -29.04
CA ILE A 463 17.21 4.41 -30.12
C ILE A 463 18.18 5.54 -29.74
N VAL A 464 19.46 5.25 -29.73
CA VAL A 464 20.53 6.25 -29.58
C VAL A 464 21.17 6.47 -30.95
N VAL A 465 21.29 7.73 -31.36
CA VAL A 465 21.93 8.14 -32.62
C VAL A 465 23.20 8.91 -32.26
N CYS A 466 24.36 8.32 -32.52
CA CYS A 466 25.66 8.95 -32.25
C CYS A 466 26.25 9.55 -33.54
N VAL A 467 26.63 10.81 -33.50
CA VAL A 467 27.28 11.47 -34.64
C VAL A 467 28.36 12.44 -34.15
N ASN A 468 29.50 12.45 -34.85
CA ASN A 468 30.57 13.39 -34.62
C ASN A 468 30.55 14.45 -35.72
N LEU A 469 30.48 15.72 -35.32
CA LEU A 469 30.44 16.86 -36.23
C LEU A 469 31.70 17.72 -36.07
N SER A 470 32.15 18.33 -37.17
CA SER A 470 33.26 19.28 -37.18
C SER A 470 32.87 20.58 -36.47
N SER A 471 33.74 21.06 -35.57
CA SER A 471 33.60 22.36 -34.92
C SER A 471 33.74 23.56 -35.90
N GLU A 472 34.43 23.37 -37.04
CA GLU A 472 34.68 24.44 -38.00
C GLU A 472 33.46 24.73 -38.89
N ASP A 473 32.89 23.71 -39.52
CA ASP A 473 31.86 23.86 -40.54
C ASP A 473 30.56 23.06 -40.23
N GLY A 474 30.56 22.21 -39.18
CA GLY A 474 29.44 21.35 -38.81
C GLY A 474 29.28 20.11 -39.70
N SER A 475 30.29 19.77 -40.53
CA SER A 475 30.26 18.58 -41.38
C SER A 475 30.30 17.30 -40.54
N VAL A 476 29.73 16.21 -41.05
CA VAL A 476 29.80 14.89 -40.36
C VAL A 476 31.19 14.32 -40.56
N ILE A 477 31.90 14.06 -39.44
CA ILE A 477 33.21 13.43 -39.43
C ILE A 477 33.05 11.90 -39.34
N THR A 478 32.21 11.42 -38.44
CA THR A 478 31.89 10.00 -38.30
C THR A 478 30.44 9.79 -37.85
N GLY A 479 29.85 8.66 -38.21
CA GLY A 479 28.45 8.31 -37.97
C GLY A 479 27.52 8.74 -39.09
N PRO A 480 26.18 8.80 -38.86
CA PRO A 480 25.48 8.44 -37.63
C PRO A 480 25.52 6.93 -37.36
N ASP A 481 25.91 6.58 -36.12
CA ASP A 481 25.81 5.21 -35.60
C ASP A 481 24.51 5.08 -34.79
N ILE A 482 23.79 3.97 -35.01
CA ILE A 482 22.49 3.74 -34.36
C ILE A 482 22.57 2.52 -33.44
N ILE A 483 22.21 2.73 -32.18
CA ILE A 483 22.14 1.68 -31.16
C ILE A 483 20.71 1.61 -30.66
N THR A 484 20.13 0.40 -30.60
CA THR A 484 18.77 0.20 -30.07
C THR A 484 18.76 -0.72 -28.86
N ARG A 485 17.80 -0.49 -27.96
CA ARG A 485 17.48 -1.40 -26.84
C ARG A 485 15.97 -1.44 -26.64
N GLY A 486 15.44 -2.68 -26.55
CA GLY A 486 14.01 -2.91 -26.32
C GLY A 486 13.09 -2.55 -27.49
N PHE A 487 13.63 -2.11 -28.65
CA PHE A 487 12.84 -1.71 -29.82
C PHE A 487 12.69 -2.87 -30.82
N ILE A 488 13.80 -3.37 -31.37
CA ILE A 488 13.83 -4.44 -32.39
C ILE A 488 15.00 -5.38 -32.14
N TYR A 489 14.92 -6.60 -32.73
CA TYR A 489 16.03 -7.52 -32.77
C TYR A 489 16.92 -7.18 -33.96
N VAL A 490 18.06 -6.54 -33.68
CA VAL A 490 18.96 -5.92 -34.69
C VAL A 490 19.43 -6.91 -35.74
N LYS A 491 19.74 -8.17 -35.38
CA LYS A 491 20.22 -9.18 -36.33
C LYS A 491 19.22 -9.58 -37.43
N GLU A 492 17.95 -9.28 -37.25
CA GLU A 492 16.88 -9.57 -38.23
C GLU A 492 16.33 -8.29 -38.87
N SER A 493 16.97 -7.14 -38.66
CA SER A 493 16.47 -5.84 -39.04
C SER A 493 17.59 -4.91 -39.59
N GLU A 494 18.59 -5.51 -40.23
CA GLU A 494 19.75 -4.75 -40.79
C GLU A 494 19.28 -3.67 -41.78
N GLU A 495 18.34 -3.99 -42.68
CA GLU A 495 17.78 -3.07 -43.66
C GLU A 495 17.17 -1.83 -42.98
N LEU A 496 16.34 -2.00 -41.97
CA LEU A 496 15.76 -0.90 -41.19
C LEU A 496 16.84 -0.07 -40.49
N MET A 497 17.90 -0.69 -39.98
CA MET A 497 19.00 0.03 -39.33
C MET A 497 19.76 0.93 -40.32
N ASP A 498 19.95 0.49 -41.56
CA ASP A 498 20.61 1.28 -42.60
C ASP A 498 19.69 2.42 -43.07
N GLU A 499 18.40 2.16 -43.26
CA GLU A 499 17.42 3.21 -43.57
C GLU A 499 17.37 4.30 -42.47
N LEU A 500 17.45 3.92 -41.19
CA LEU A 500 17.50 4.89 -40.10
C LEU A 500 18.76 5.75 -40.10
N LYS A 501 19.92 5.20 -40.52
CA LYS A 501 21.15 5.99 -40.70
C LYS A 501 20.98 7.00 -41.82
N GLU A 502 20.38 6.58 -42.95
CA GLU A 502 20.09 7.49 -44.10
C GLU A 502 19.16 8.64 -43.66
N VAL A 503 18.06 8.35 -42.99
CA VAL A 503 17.12 9.37 -42.48
C VAL A 503 17.82 10.33 -41.50
N ALA A 504 18.67 9.83 -40.61
CA ALA A 504 19.44 10.67 -39.69
C ALA A 504 20.44 11.58 -40.45
N MET A 505 21.11 11.04 -41.48
CA MET A 505 22.04 11.79 -42.31
C MET A 505 21.31 12.89 -43.07
N GLU A 506 20.16 12.58 -43.73
CA GLU A 506 19.35 13.57 -44.45
C GLU A 506 18.89 14.72 -43.53
N ALA A 507 18.53 14.41 -42.28
CA ALA A 507 18.17 15.43 -41.29
C ALA A 507 19.32 16.38 -40.98
N ILE A 508 20.55 15.84 -40.83
CA ILE A 508 21.78 16.62 -40.60
C ILE A 508 22.10 17.48 -41.80
N ASP A 509 22.14 16.90 -43.02
CA ASP A 509 22.41 17.60 -44.27
C ASP A 509 21.43 18.75 -44.52
N ARG A 510 20.16 18.54 -44.17
CA ARG A 510 19.14 19.60 -44.27
C ARG A 510 19.42 20.75 -43.29
N CYS A 511 19.91 20.47 -42.08
CA CYS A 511 20.32 21.49 -41.12
C CYS A 511 21.55 22.25 -41.60
N GLN A 512 22.55 21.58 -42.18
CA GLN A 512 23.75 22.19 -42.72
C GLN A 512 23.40 23.14 -43.89
N ARG A 513 22.59 22.69 -44.87
CA ARG A 513 22.12 23.53 -45.98
C ARG A 513 21.41 24.80 -45.51
N LYS A 514 20.68 24.72 -44.38
CA LYS A 514 20.01 25.87 -43.76
C LYS A 514 20.91 26.66 -42.81
N ARG A 515 22.20 26.32 -42.70
CA ARG A 515 23.19 26.92 -41.81
C ARG A 515 22.75 26.92 -40.34
N VAL A 516 22.00 25.91 -39.92
CA VAL A 516 21.61 25.73 -38.54
C VAL A 516 22.83 25.17 -37.77
N ARG A 517 23.36 25.95 -36.81
CA ARG A 517 24.51 25.56 -35.97
C ARG A 517 24.11 25.24 -34.52
N ASP A 518 22.87 25.47 -34.16
CA ASP A 518 22.37 25.14 -32.81
C ASP A 518 22.17 23.63 -32.68
N TRP A 519 22.92 23.05 -31.74
CA TRP A 519 22.88 21.62 -31.45
C TRP A 519 21.49 21.12 -31.04
N SER A 520 20.73 21.93 -30.30
CA SER A 520 19.37 21.59 -29.88
C SER A 520 18.43 21.46 -31.10
N ALA A 521 18.59 22.36 -32.08
CA ALA A 521 17.83 22.31 -33.32
C ALA A 521 18.20 21.10 -34.20
N ILE A 522 19.50 20.73 -34.27
CA ILE A 522 19.95 19.54 -35.03
C ILE A 522 19.45 18.27 -34.35
N LYS A 523 19.57 18.14 -33.01
CA LYS A 523 19.01 17.02 -32.27
C LYS A 523 17.51 16.88 -32.48
N SER A 524 16.78 18.00 -32.47
CA SER A 524 15.34 18.01 -32.70
C SER A 524 14.97 17.57 -34.12
N ALA A 525 15.76 17.97 -35.13
CA ALA A 525 15.55 17.55 -36.52
C ALA A 525 15.74 16.03 -36.68
N ILE A 526 16.85 15.48 -36.17
CA ILE A 526 17.13 14.03 -36.19
C ILE A 526 15.99 13.28 -35.49
N LYS A 527 15.62 13.71 -34.30
CA LYS A 527 14.54 13.08 -33.52
C LYS A 527 13.21 13.07 -34.28
N ASN A 528 12.80 14.21 -34.86
CA ASN A 528 11.52 14.35 -35.52
C ASN A 528 11.43 13.51 -36.80
N ASP A 529 12.49 13.51 -37.62
CA ASP A 529 12.53 12.75 -38.87
C ASP A 529 12.52 11.24 -38.59
N LEU A 530 13.37 10.78 -37.69
CA LEU A 530 13.40 9.37 -37.29
C LEU A 530 12.07 8.93 -36.67
N SER A 531 11.47 9.72 -35.76
CA SER A 531 10.16 9.41 -35.18
C SER A 531 9.08 9.32 -36.26
N GLY A 532 9.05 10.26 -37.22
CA GLY A 532 8.11 10.23 -38.33
C GLY A 532 8.28 9.01 -39.22
N TYR A 533 9.53 8.68 -39.56
CA TYR A 533 9.87 7.51 -40.38
C TYR A 533 9.47 6.20 -39.67
N LEU A 534 9.89 6.03 -38.41
CA LEU A 534 9.60 4.84 -37.61
C LEU A 534 8.09 4.62 -37.41
N TYR A 535 7.36 5.67 -37.08
CA TYR A 535 5.91 5.55 -36.93
C TYR A 535 5.22 5.17 -38.26
N LYS A 536 5.70 5.72 -39.40
CA LYS A 536 5.15 5.36 -40.71
C LYS A 536 5.41 3.90 -41.05
N THR A 537 6.63 3.41 -40.81
CA THR A 537 7.10 2.09 -41.21
C THR A 537 6.68 0.98 -40.20
N THR A 538 6.83 1.23 -38.89
CA THR A 538 6.66 0.23 -37.86
C THR A 538 5.43 0.41 -36.96
N LYS A 539 4.79 1.58 -36.99
CA LYS A 539 3.73 2.01 -36.08
C LYS A 539 4.17 2.04 -34.60
N ARG A 540 5.48 2.07 -34.34
CA ARG A 540 6.09 2.19 -33.02
C ARG A 540 6.73 3.57 -32.88
N ASN A 541 6.88 4.03 -31.65
CA ASN A 541 7.43 5.35 -31.34
C ASN A 541 8.50 5.25 -30.22
N PRO A 542 9.66 4.61 -30.49
CA PRO A 542 10.71 4.47 -29.49
C PRO A 542 11.26 5.82 -29.04
N MET A 543 11.81 5.88 -27.83
CA MET A 543 12.52 7.04 -27.35
C MET A 543 13.80 7.27 -28.17
N ILE A 544 13.89 8.38 -28.90
CA ILE A 544 15.06 8.71 -29.71
C ILE A 544 15.94 9.70 -28.97
N LEU A 545 17.22 9.34 -28.78
CA LEU A 545 18.24 10.12 -28.09
C LEU A 545 19.41 10.45 -29.02
N PRO A 546 19.40 11.60 -29.70
CA PRO A 546 20.55 12.06 -30.50
C PRO A 546 21.69 12.53 -29.60
N VAL A 547 22.87 11.93 -29.76
CA VAL A 547 24.13 12.28 -29.10
C VAL A 547 25.05 12.88 -30.16
N ILE A 548 25.30 14.18 -30.08
CA ILE A 548 26.20 14.90 -30.97
C ILE A 548 27.46 15.24 -30.19
N MET A 549 28.61 14.84 -30.73
CA MET A 549 29.92 15.21 -30.21
C MET A 549 30.61 16.12 -31.24
N GLU A 550 31.28 17.13 -30.75
CA GLU A 550 32.03 18.12 -31.55
C GLU A 550 33.52 17.75 -31.48
N ILE A 551 34.13 17.68 -32.63
CA ILE A 551 35.54 17.34 -32.79
C ILE A 551 36.25 18.43 -33.58
#